data_dfcf9e89b49c75131b786aabadeca0b0
#
_entry.id   dfcf9e89b49c75131b786aabadeca0b0
#
_cell.length_a   1.000
_cell.length_b   1.000
_cell.length_c   1.000
_cell.angle_alpha   90.00
_cell.angle_beta   90.00
_cell.angle_gamma   90.00
#
_symmetry.space_group_name_H-M   'P 1'
#
loop_
_entity.id
_entity.type
_entity.pdbx_description
1 polymer ?
#
loop_
_entity_poly.entity_id
_entity_poly.type
_entity_poly.pdbx_seq_one_letter_code
_entity_poly.pdbx_strand_id
1 'polypeptide(L)'
;STPPEKGPSEEELSELLARLVYSTMAAMPNWQIVSESEVREVGQSIPPGADMARLRKIGEMVYADALIVGRVERYRERIGNEWGAKSPASVAFALNLIDVRRGDVIWSARFDETQKALSENIFALGQIGQRGIRWLSAEQLTQEGVRKAVGELHQILVRGTAAS
;
A
#
# COMPACT_ATOMS: atom_id res chain seq x y z
N SER A 1 -31.21 -18.60 -1.76
CA SER A 1 -30.00 -18.18 -1.03
C SER A 1 -29.04 -17.50 -1.99
N THR A 2 -28.72 -16.25 -1.71
CA THR A 2 -27.69 -15.51 -2.44
C THR A 2 -26.34 -16.15 -2.15
N PRO A 3 -25.51 -16.47 -3.19
CA PRO A 3 -24.17 -16.95 -2.92
C PRO A 3 -23.40 -15.87 -2.14
N PRO A 4 -22.50 -16.27 -1.24
CA PRO A 4 -21.69 -15.27 -0.51
C PRO A 4 -20.95 -14.42 -1.53
N GLU A 5 -20.99 -13.10 -1.33
CA GLU A 5 -20.23 -12.19 -2.15
C GLU A 5 -18.75 -12.60 -2.05
N LYS A 6 -18.18 -12.93 -3.19
CA LYS A 6 -16.73 -13.16 -3.25
C LYS A 6 -16.03 -11.85 -2.91
N GLY A 7 -15.08 -11.91 -2.01
CA GLY A 7 -14.23 -10.78 -1.75
C GLY A 7 -13.51 -10.29 -3.01
N PRO A 8 -12.81 -9.17 -2.94
CA PRO A 8 -12.13 -8.60 -4.10
C PRO A 8 -11.10 -9.58 -4.68
N SER A 9 -10.97 -9.57 -6.00
CA SER A 9 -9.98 -10.38 -6.71
C SER A 9 -8.56 -9.88 -6.46
N GLU A 10 -7.56 -10.71 -6.75
CA GLU A 10 -6.16 -10.30 -6.66
C GLU A 10 -5.87 -9.07 -7.51
N GLU A 11 -6.46 -9.02 -8.71
CA GLU A 11 -6.30 -7.87 -9.62
C GLU A 11 -6.90 -6.60 -9.01
N GLU A 12 -8.10 -6.69 -8.44
CA GLU A 12 -8.74 -5.55 -7.76
C GLU A 12 -7.92 -5.07 -6.56
N LEU A 13 -7.33 -5.99 -5.79
CA LEU A 13 -6.48 -5.64 -4.66
C LEU A 13 -5.17 -5.00 -5.10
N SER A 14 -4.58 -5.49 -6.19
CA SER A 14 -3.38 -4.88 -6.76
C SER A 14 -3.66 -3.47 -7.24
N GLU A 15 -4.79 -3.23 -7.89
CA GLU A 15 -5.20 -1.90 -8.33
C GLU A 15 -5.47 -0.97 -7.15
N LEU A 16 -6.12 -1.47 -6.10
CA LEU A 16 -6.38 -0.71 -4.89
C LEU A 16 -5.06 -0.26 -4.25
N LEU A 17 -4.13 -1.19 -4.06
CA LEU A 17 -2.83 -0.89 -3.46
C LEU A 17 -2.05 0.13 -4.29
N ALA A 18 -2.00 -0.07 -5.62
CA ALA A 18 -1.32 0.87 -6.53
C ALA A 18 -1.93 2.27 -6.46
N ARG A 19 -3.26 2.37 -6.41
CA ARG A 19 -3.94 3.66 -6.31
C ARG A 19 -3.64 4.36 -4.99
N LEU A 20 -3.63 3.63 -3.88
CA LEU A 20 -3.34 4.20 -2.57
C LEU A 20 -1.87 4.66 -2.47
N VAL A 21 -0.96 3.86 -3.01
CA VAL A 21 0.47 4.24 -3.06
C VAL A 21 0.65 5.50 -3.91
N TYR A 22 0.06 5.52 -5.11
CA TYR A 22 0.15 6.67 -6.00
C TYR A 22 -0.37 7.94 -5.32
N SER A 23 -1.57 7.90 -4.76
CA SER A 23 -2.17 9.09 -4.14
C SER A 23 -1.37 9.59 -2.94
N THR A 24 -0.79 8.68 -2.17
CA THR A 24 0.04 9.04 -1.02
C THR A 24 1.36 9.65 -1.45
N MET A 25 2.01 9.07 -2.46
CA MET A 25 3.28 9.59 -2.98
C MET A 25 3.10 10.92 -3.70
N ALA A 26 2.00 11.09 -4.43
CA ALA A 26 1.71 12.33 -5.15
C ALA A 26 1.55 13.52 -4.20
N ALA A 27 1.18 13.27 -2.94
CA ALA A 27 1.06 14.31 -1.92
C ALA A 27 2.40 14.67 -1.26
N MET A 28 3.46 13.90 -1.51
CA MET A 28 4.78 14.14 -0.91
C MET A 28 5.61 15.07 -1.80
N PRO A 29 6.38 16.01 -1.20
CA PRO A 29 7.24 16.90 -1.98
C PRO A 29 8.52 16.19 -2.45
N ASN A 30 9.19 16.79 -3.40
CA ASN A 30 10.55 16.45 -3.86
C ASN A 30 10.69 15.23 -4.76
N TRP A 31 9.59 14.68 -5.26
CA TRP A 31 9.65 13.66 -6.31
C TRP A 31 8.53 13.85 -7.33
N GLN A 32 8.78 13.37 -8.53
CA GLN A 32 7.78 13.35 -9.59
C GLN A 32 7.23 11.94 -9.70
N ILE A 33 5.91 11.83 -9.71
CA ILE A 33 5.24 10.53 -9.76
C ILE A 33 4.59 10.37 -11.13
N VAL A 34 4.93 9.29 -11.82
CA VAL A 34 4.26 8.90 -13.07
C VAL A 34 2.86 8.40 -12.71
N SER A 35 1.86 8.78 -13.49
CA SER A 35 0.49 8.40 -13.19
C SER A 35 0.32 6.86 -13.21
N GLU A 36 -0.48 6.36 -12.28
CA GLU A 36 -0.76 4.93 -12.16
C GLU A 36 -1.38 4.37 -13.45
N SER A 37 -2.24 5.14 -14.12
CA SER A 37 -2.86 4.73 -15.38
C SER A 37 -1.85 4.57 -16.51
N GLU A 38 -0.84 5.44 -16.57
CA GLU A 38 0.23 5.34 -17.56
C GLU A 38 1.08 4.09 -17.33
N VAL A 39 1.44 3.83 -16.08
CA VAL A 39 2.21 2.64 -15.72
C VAL A 39 1.43 1.37 -16.07
N ARG A 40 0.14 1.36 -15.79
CA ARG A 40 -0.74 0.22 -16.09
C ARG A 40 -0.85 -0.01 -17.60
N GLU A 41 -1.05 1.06 -18.35
CA GLU A 41 -1.16 0.98 -19.81
C GLU A 41 0.11 0.41 -20.44
N VAL A 42 1.27 0.92 -20.02
CA VAL A 42 2.56 0.39 -20.45
C VAL A 42 2.74 -1.07 -20.04
N GLY A 43 2.38 -1.41 -18.81
CA GLY A 43 2.47 -2.78 -18.33
C GLY A 43 1.63 -3.77 -19.12
N GLN A 44 0.48 -3.33 -19.63
CA GLN A 44 -0.38 -4.17 -20.45
C GLN A 44 0.20 -4.42 -21.85
N SER A 45 1.06 -3.54 -22.33
CA SER A 45 1.70 -3.68 -23.65
C SER A 45 2.92 -4.63 -23.63
N ILE A 46 3.37 -5.03 -22.46
CA ILE A 46 4.52 -5.90 -22.28
C ILE A 46 4.03 -7.31 -21.90
N PRO A 47 4.65 -8.38 -22.45
CA PRO A 47 4.24 -9.75 -22.09
C PRO A 47 4.21 -9.98 -20.57
N PRO A 48 3.24 -10.77 -20.08
CA PRO A 48 3.11 -11.00 -18.64
C PRO A 48 4.32 -11.71 -18.05
N GLY A 49 4.59 -11.44 -16.78
CA GLY A 49 5.71 -11.97 -16.03
C GLY A 49 6.02 -11.04 -14.86
N ALA A 50 6.56 -11.58 -13.80
CA ALA A 50 6.92 -10.81 -12.62
C ALA A 50 8.44 -10.71 -12.44
N ASP A 51 9.21 -10.96 -13.49
CA ASP A 51 10.65 -10.91 -13.43
C ASP A 51 11.18 -9.47 -13.46
N MET A 52 12.41 -9.32 -13.00
CA MET A 52 13.07 -8.02 -12.92
C MET A 52 13.21 -7.38 -14.31
N ALA A 53 13.44 -8.17 -15.36
CA ALA A 53 13.56 -7.66 -16.72
C ALA A 53 12.29 -6.95 -17.18
N ARG A 54 11.13 -7.53 -16.88
CA ARG A 54 9.84 -6.91 -17.19
C ARG A 54 9.62 -5.61 -16.42
N LEU A 55 9.92 -5.62 -15.14
CA LEU A 55 9.76 -4.43 -14.29
C LEU A 55 10.67 -3.30 -14.74
N ARG A 56 11.91 -3.60 -15.10
CA ARG A 56 12.83 -2.61 -15.65
C ARG A 56 12.31 -2.02 -16.96
N LYS A 57 11.77 -2.88 -17.84
CA LYS A 57 11.20 -2.45 -19.10
C LYS A 57 10.05 -1.45 -18.89
N ILE A 58 9.16 -1.74 -17.96
CA ILE A 58 8.07 -0.82 -17.60
C ILE A 58 8.65 0.52 -17.14
N GLY A 59 9.60 0.48 -16.22
CA GLY A 59 10.24 1.69 -15.69
C GLY A 59 10.92 2.52 -16.79
N GLU A 60 11.63 1.87 -17.69
CA GLU A 60 12.29 2.54 -18.80
C GLU A 60 11.29 3.21 -19.75
N MET A 61 10.17 2.53 -20.05
CA MET A 61 9.15 3.05 -20.97
C MET A 61 8.40 4.25 -20.40
N VAL A 62 8.28 4.36 -19.09
CA VAL A 62 7.66 5.54 -18.46
C VAL A 62 8.69 6.57 -18.00
N TYR A 63 9.96 6.36 -18.34
CA TYR A 63 11.08 7.24 -17.97
C TYR A 63 11.23 7.42 -16.45
N ALA A 64 10.98 6.37 -15.70
CA ALA A 64 11.10 6.39 -14.25
C ALA A 64 12.50 5.96 -13.81
N ASP A 65 13.03 6.61 -12.77
CA ASP A 65 14.29 6.20 -12.13
C ASP A 65 14.09 5.00 -11.21
N ALA A 66 12.90 4.88 -10.64
CA ALA A 66 12.56 3.80 -9.73
C ALA A 66 11.10 3.38 -9.91
N LEU A 67 10.79 2.15 -9.52
CA LEU A 67 9.47 1.58 -9.63
C LEU A 67 9.07 0.97 -8.28
N ILE A 68 7.87 1.29 -7.79
CA ILE A 68 7.32 0.63 -6.61
C ILE A 68 6.45 -0.53 -7.07
N VAL A 69 6.74 -1.70 -6.51
CA VAL A 69 5.96 -2.92 -6.74
C VAL A 69 5.32 -3.34 -5.43
N GLY A 70 4.01 -3.51 -5.43
CA GLY A 70 3.27 -3.93 -4.26
C GLY A 70 2.57 -5.25 -4.45
N ARG A 71 2.41 -5.99 -3.35
CA ARG A 71 1.65 -7.23 -3.32
C ARG A 71 0.81 -7.29 -2.06
N VAL A 72 -0.48 -7.56 -2.22
CA VAL A 72 -1.37 -7.80 -1.08
C VAL A 72 -1.29 -9.28 -0.71
N GLU A 73 -0.97 -9.55 0.54
CA GLU A 73 -0.84 -10.92 1.06
C GLU A 73 -2.09 -11.36 1.82
N ARG A 74 -2.78 -10.43 2.49
CA ARG A 74 -4.02 -10.69 3.21
C ARG A 74 -4.90 -9.46 3.16
N TYR A 75 -6.17 -9.66 2.91
CA TYR A 75 -7.14 -8.58 2.91
C TYR A 75 -8.47 -9.11 3.42
N ARG A 76 -8.79 -8.84 4.66
CA ARG A 76 -10.02 -9.25 5.31
C ARG A 76 -10.78 -8.02 5.80
N GLU A 77 -12.01 -7.89 5.33
CA GLU A 77 -12.86 -6.80 5.77
C GLU A 77 -13.35 -7.03 7.20
N ARG A 78 -13.59 -5.95 7.91
CA ARG A 78 -14.27 -6.04 9.21
C ARG A 78 -15.65 -6.65 9.02
N ILE A 79 -16.12 -7.36 10.05
CA ILE A 79 -17.49 -7.84 10.11
C ILE A 79 -18.24 -6.93 11.08
N GLY A 80 -19.24 -6.20 10.59
CA GLY A 80 -19.93 -5.16 11.35
C GLY A 80 -19.80 -3.80 10.68
N ASN A 81 -19.76 -2.75 11.49
CA ASN A 81 -19.63 -1.38 10.99
C ASN A 81 -18.56 -0.61 11.79
N GLU A 82 -18.38 0.68 11.51
CA GLU A 82 -17.35 1.49 12.16
C GLU A 82 -17.55 1.64 13.67
N TRP A 83 -18.76 1.45 14.18
CA TRP A 83 -19.07 1.62 15.60
C TRP A 83 -19.14 0.32 16.39
N GLY A 84 -19.28 -0.83 15.70
CA GLY A 84 -19.31 -2.14 16.35
C GLY A 84 -18.92 -3.25 15.39
N ALA A 85 -17.74 -3.82 15.58
CA ALA A 85 -17.24 -4.92 14.77
C ALA A 85 -17.19 -6.21 15.57
N LYS A 86 -17.75 -7.28 15.01
CA LYS A 86 -17.59 -8.66 15.54
C LYS A 86 -16.18 -9.15 15.26
N SER A 87 -15.65 -8.76 14.10
CA SER A 87 -14.31 -9.13 13.68
C SER A 87 -13.66 -7.91 13.04
N PRO A 88 -12.44 -7.55 13.47
CA PRO A 88 -11.76 -6.39 12.91
C PRO A 88 -11.22 -6.68 11.51
N ALA A 89 -10.94 -5.61 10.76
CA ALA A 89 -10.24 -5.71 9.50
C ALA A 89 -8.81 -6.20 9.72
N SER A 90 -8.29 -6.97 8.76
CA SER A 90 -6.94 -7.51 8.81
C SER A 90 -6.31 -7.42 7.43
N VAL A 91 -5.16 -6.76 7.35
CA VAL A 91 -4.49 -6.49 6.07
C VAL A 91 -2.99 -6.74 6.19
N ALA A 92 -2.43 -7.39 5.19
CA ALA A 92 -0.99 -7.52 5.04
C ALA A 92 -0.60 -7.25 3.60
N PHE A 93 0.44 -6.46 3.40
CA PHE A 93 1.01 -6.19 2.08
C PHE A 93 2.50 -5.94 2.18
N ALA A 94 3.17 -6.07 1.05
CA ALA A 94 4.58 -5.77 0.92
C ALA A 94 4.78 -4.76 -0.21
N LEU A 95 5.73 -3.85 -0.05
CA LEU A 95 6.15 -2.89 -1.06
C LEU A 95 7.65 -3.03 -1.27
N ASN A 96 8.08 -2.98 -2.53
CA ASN A 96 9.49 -2.96 -2.90
C ASN A 96 9.75 -1.77 -3.82
N LEU A 97 10.82 -1.05 -3.57
CA LEU A 97 11.31 -0.01 -4.48
C LEU A 97 12.46 -0.60 -5.29
N ILE A 98 12.31 -0.57 -6.59
CA ILE A 98 13.29 -1.12 -7.53
C ILE A 98 13.98 0.03 -8.24
N ASP A 99 15.32 -0.02 -8.26
CA ASP A 99 16.11 0.88 -9.09
C ASP A 99 16.04 0.38 -10.53
N VAL A 100 15.48 1.19 -11.43
CA VAL A 100 15.24 0.78 -12.82
C VAL A 100 16.56 0.55 -13.57
N ARG A 101 17.54 1.42 -13.35
CA ARG A 101 18.83 1.35 -14.02
C ARG A 101 19.65 0.14 -13.56
N ARG A 102 19.70 -0.12 -12.25
CA ARG A 102 20.48 -1.21 -11.68
C ARG A 102 19.78 -2.54 -11.71
N GLY A 103 18.44 -2.52 -11.64
CA GLY A 103 17.66 -3.75 -11.63
C GLY A 103 17.69 -4.48 -10.30
N ASP A 104 17.83 -3.75 -9.20
CA ASP A 104 17.82 -4.36 -7.86
C ASP A 104 16.78 -3.66 -6.95
N VAL A 105 16.42 -4.36 -5.88
CA VAL A 105 15.53 -3.82 -4.85
C VAL A 105 16.37 -2.97 -3.90
N ILE A 106 16.04 -1.68 -3.76
CA ILE A 106 16.79 -0.76 -2.92
C ILE A 106 16.06 -0.39 -1.63
N TRP A 107 14.80 -0.75 -1.50
CA TRP A 107 14.02 -0.55 -0.29
C TRP A 107 12.84 -1.51 -0.27
N SER A 108 12.49 -1.96 0.91
CA SER A 108 11.34 -2.85 1.13
C SER A 108 10.61 -2.45 2.40
N ALA A 109 9.30 -2.57 2.37
CA ALA A 109 8.47 -2.41 3.55
C ALA A 109 7.39 -3.49 3.57
N ARG A 110 7.03 -3.90 4.77
CA ARG A 110 5.94 -4.86 4.96
C ARG A 110 5.01 -4.33 6.03
N PHE A 111 3.73 -4.40 5.75
CA PHE A 111 2.68 -4.05 6.68
C PHE A 111 1.84 -5.30 6.96
N ASP A 112 1.60 -5.60 8.21
CA ASP A 112 0.82 -6.77 8.62
C ASP A 112 0.13 -6.42 9.93
N GLU A 113 -1.15 -6.02 9.83
CA GLU A 113 -1.90 -5.60 11.00
C GLU A 113 -3.35 -6.08 10.98
N THR A 114 -3.81 -6.45 12.15
CA THR A 114 -5.22 -6.64 12.46
C THR A 114 -5.57 -5.58 13.49
N GLN A 115 -6.64 -4.82 13.26
CA GLN A 115 -7.04 -3.78 14.20
C GLN A 115 -7.43 -4.44 15.54
N LYS A 116 -6.83 -3.97 16.62
CA LYS A 116 -7.05 -4.57 17.95
C LYS A 116 -8.33 -4.06 18.59
N ALA A 117 -9.01 -4.95 19.30
CA ALA A 117 -10.16 -4.58 20.13
C ALA A 117 -9.74 -3.64 21.25
N LEU A 118 -10.70 -2.86 21.75
CA LEU A 118 -10.48 -1.90 22.84
C LEU A 118 -9.81 -2.51 24.07
N SER A 119 -10.25 -3.71 24.46
CA SER A 119 -9.75 -4.41 25.64
C SER A 119 -8.27 -4.75 25.56
N GLU A 120 -7.73 -4.83 24.34
CA GLU A 120 -6.31 -5.12 24.10
C GLU A 120 -5.48 -3.84 24.00
N ASN A 121 -6.12 -2.68 23.89
CA ASN A 121 -5.47 -1.40 23.64
C ASN A 121 -5.79 -0.39 24.75
N ILE A 122 -5.68 -0.81 26.00
CA ILE A 122 -6.00 -0.02 27.19
C ILE A 122 -5.25 1.30 27.23
N PHE A 123 -4.01 1.33 26.74
CA PHE A 123 -3.18 2.54 26.74
C PHE A 123 -3.63 3.60 25.73
N ALA A 124 -4.44 3.21 24.77
CA ALA A 124 -5.01 4.16 23.80
C ALA A 124 -6.31 4.79 24.31
N LEU A 125 -6.84 4.34 25.47
CA LEU A 125 -8.10 4.83 26.03
C LEU A 125 -8.10 6.34 26.27
N GLY A 126 -6.99 6.93 26.66
CA GLY A 126 -6.88 8.37 26.86
C GLY A 126 -7.06 9.18 25.59
N GLN A 127 -6.70 8.61 24.45
CA GLN A 127 -6.88 9.24 23.15
C GLN A 127 -8.26 8.95 22.54
N ILE A 128 -8.83 7.81 22.88
CA ILE A 128 -10.10 7.32 22.34
C ILE A 128 -11.29 7.84 23.15
N GLY A 129 -11.09 8.14 24.43
CA GLY A 129 -12.15 8.43 25.39
C GLY A 129 -13.10 9.57 25.03
N GLN A 130 -12.69 10.51 24.16
CA GLN A 130 -13.54 11.61 23.70
C GLN A 130 -14.24 11.36 22.37
N ARG A 131 -13.77 10.38 21.58
CA ARG A 131 -14.26 10.12 20.22
C ARG A 131 -14.83 8.73 19.99
N GLY A 132 -14.73 7.84 20.98
CA GLY A 132 -15.09 6.44 20.82
C GLY A 132 -14.10 5.67 19.95
N ILE A 133 -14.25 4.34 19.92
CA ILE A 133 -13.43 3.49 19.04
C ILE A 133 -14.09 3.45 17.68
N ARG A 134 -13.29 3.72 16.67
CA ARG A 134 -13.72 3.61 15.30
C ARG A 134 -13.07 2.36 14.68
N TRP A 135 -13.91 1.48 14.15
CA TRP A 135 -13.44 0.28 13.47
C TRP A 135 -13.18 0.60 12.01
N LEU A 136 -11.93 0.47 11.58
CA LEU A 136 -11.54 0.78 10.22
C LEU A 136 -12.02 -0.30 9.26
N SER A 137 -12.38 0.10 8.04
CA SER A 137 -12.53 -0.84 6.94
C SER A 137 -11.17 -1.37 6.51
N ALA A 138 -11.15 -2.47 5.76
CA ALA A 138 -9.89 -3.00 5.23
C ALA A 138 -9.18 -1.98 4.33
N GLU A 139 -9.93 -1.21 3.54
CA GLU A 139 -9.35 -0.14 2.71
C GLU A 139 -8.72 0.96 3.55
N GLN A 140 -9.39 1.41 4.61
CA GLN A 140 -8.85 2.43 5.52
C GLN A 140 -7.59 1.93 6.23
N LEU A 141 -7.57 0.66 6.65
CA LEU A 141 -6.41 0.05 7.28
C LEU A 141 -5.24 -0.04 6.30
N THR A 142 -5.52 -0.42 5.04
CA THR A 142 -4.51 -0.45 3.97
C THR A 142 -3.94 0.95 3.75
N GLN A 143 -4.79 1.97 3.72
CA GLN A 143 -4.34 3.35 3.52
C GLN A 143 -3.42 3.82 4.65
N GLU A 144 -3.72 3.47 5.88
CA GLU A 144 -2.83 3.80 7.01
C GLU A 144 -1.47 3.12 6.88
N GLY A 145 -1.46 1.86 6.46
CA GLY A 145 -0.22 1.13 6.22
C GLY A 145 0.61 1.75 5.09
N VAL A 146 -0.05 2.16 4.01
CA VAL A 146 0.61 2.83 2.89
C VAL A 146 1.20 4.17 3.33
N ARG A 147 0.46 4.97 4.09
CA ARG A 147 0.97 6.25 4.61
C ARG A 147 2.21 6.05 5.46
N LYS A 148 2.20 5.03 6.31
CA LYS A 148 3.34 4.71 7.16
C LYS A 148 4.55 4.30 6.33
N ALA A 149 4.37 3.38 5.39
CA ALA A 149 5.46 2.88 4.54
C ALA A 149 6.03 4.00 3.66
N VAL A 150 5.18 4.75 2.97
CA VAL A 150 5.60 5.86 2.10
C VAL A 150 6.27 6.97 2.90
N GLY A 151 5.75 7.25 4.11
CA GLY A 151 6.38 8.23 5.01
C GLY A 151 7.79 7.82 5.41
N GLU A 152 8.02 6.56 5.71
CA GLU A 152 9.36 6.03 6.01
C GLU A 152 10.29 6.15 4.81
N LEU A 153 9.82 5.79 3.62
CA LEU A 153 10.59 5.92 2.38
C LEU A 153 10.96 7.38 2.13
N HIS A 154 10.01 8.29 2.26
CA HIS A 154 10.25 9.73 2.09
C HIS A 154 11.34 10.24 3.02
N GLN A 155 11.31 9.86 4.30
CA GLN A 155 12.31 10.26 5.26
C GLN A 155 13.72 9.75 4.88
N ILE A 156 13.80 8.50 4.41
CA ILE A 156 15.07 7.92 3.97
C ILE A 156 15.64 8.68 2.78
N LEU A 157 14.81 8.99 1.79
CA LEU A 157 15.24 9.73 0.60
C LEU A 157 15.66 11.15 0.92
N VAL A 158 14.94 11.84 1.80
CA VAL A 158 15.29 13.21 2.24
C VAL A 158 16.60 13.21 3.02
N ARG A 159 16.83 12.25 3.91
CA ARG A 159 18.09 12.12 4.65
C ARG A 159 19.26 11.81 3.71
N GLY A 160 19.03 10.94 2.71
CA GLY A 160 20.04 10.61 1.71
C GLY A 160 20.47 11.82 0.90
N THR A 161 19.54 12.69 0.51
CA THR A 161 19.86 13.93 -0.21
C THR A 161 20.51 14.99 0.69
N ALA A 162 20.19 15.01 1.97
CA ALA A 162 20.80 15.93 2.92
C ALA A 162 22.23 15.54 3.31
N ALA A 163 22.59 14.25 3.17
CA ALA A 163 23.90 13.72 3.51
C ALA A 163 24.92 13.78 2.36
N SER A 164 24.47 14.14 1.15
CA SER A 164 25.32 14.21 -0.04
C SER A 164 25.86 15.62 -0.32
#